data_27984c1f2abb33f20ea7989fef50b3a8
#
_entry.id   27984c1f2abb33f20ea7989fef50b3a8
#
_cell.length_a   1.000
_cell.length_b   1.000
_cell.length_c   1.000
_cell.angle_alpha   90.00
_cell.angle_beta   90.00
_cell.angle_gamma   90.00
#
_symmetry.space_group_name_H-M   'P 1'
#
loop_
_entity.id
_entity.type
_entity.pdbx_description
1 polymer ?
#
loop_
_entity_poly.entity_id
_entity_poly.type
_entity_poly.pdbx_seq_one_letter_code
_entity_poly.pdbx_strand_id
1 'polypeptide(L)'
;MISVLIKLVFLFLTIITIKHIIDIKKFNSNSQLIYLTDISQLEHNKTIMDPVQIDYDFYNDTTIDRLTESDPKRYFLQNGECLRYSDFEKDHTMIFSNRELFGELKCETIANSLCESFVTMYSFNRLFYGSIFRGKCIAPKKRNKNNTYLIGCLNGECMIYLYNPKHDDYINDRNDKKWAISTTLKRNQLIYIPTNWHYRIETVDECILFHISIDTYFTSLYNEYRN
;
A
#
# COMPACT_ATOMS: atom_id res chain seq x y z
N MET A 1 41.46 -19.38 -5.27
CA MET A 1 40.05 -19.81 -5.25
C MET A 1 39.13 -18.77 -4.57
N ILE A 2 39.40 -18.35 -3.32
CA ILE A 2 38.61 -17.35 -2.57
C ILE A 2 38.52 -16.01 -3.30
N SER A 3 39.60 -15.50 -3.91
CA SER A 3 39.59 -14.24 -4.67
C SER A 3 38.67 -14.26 -5.90
N VAL A 4 38.55 -15.42 -6.57
CA VAL A 4 37.66 -15.58 -7.74
C VAL A 4 36.19 -15.59 -7.27
N LEU A 5 35.91 -16.26 -6.16
CA LEU A 5 34.57 -16.32 -5.58
C LEU A 5 34.09 -14.91 -5.17
N ILE A 6 34.96 -14.15 -4.51
CA ILE A 6 34.64 -12.76 -4.10
C ILE A 6 34.33 -11.89 -5.32
N LYS A 7 35.12 -12.00 -6.39
CA LYS A 7 34.87 -11.25 -7.64
C LYS A 7 33.56 -11.62 -8.31
N LEU A 8 33.19 -12.92 -8.30
CA LEU A 8 31.92 -13.38 -8.84
C LEU A 8 30.72 -12.87 -8.03
N VAL A 9 30.82 -12.90 -6.70
CA VAL A 9 29.77 -12.32 -5.83
C VAL A 9 29.62 -10.83 -6.08
N PHE A 10 30.72 -10.08 -6.20
CA PHE A 10 30.69 -8.65 -6.47
C PHE A 10 30.07 -8.34 -7.83
N LEU A 11 30.44 -9.10 -8.86
CA LEU A 11 29.87 -8.98 -10.20
C LEU A 11 28.35 -9.26 -10.19
N PHE A 12 27.93 -10.29 -9.51
CA PHE A 12 26.52 -10.66 -9.37
C PHE A 12 25.70 -9.55 -8.66
N LEU A 13 26.21 -9.03 -7.55
CA LEU A 13 25.59 -7.90 -6.84
C LEU A 13 25.50 -6.65 -7.71
N THR A 14 26.56 -6.37 -8.49
CA THR A 14 26.56 -5.22 -9.41
C THR A 14 25.52 -5.37 -10.51
N ILE A 15 25.37 -6.56 -11.11
CA ILE A 15 24.36 -6.84 -12.13
C ILE A 15 22.95 -6.67 -11.56
N ILE A 16 22.69 -7.21 -10.37
CA ILE A 16 21.39 -7.07 -9.69
C ILE A 16 21.09 -5.60 -9.43
N THR A 17 22.07 -4.85 -8.92
CA THR A 17 21.91 -3.41 -8.62
C THR A 17 21.62 -2.61 -9.90
N ILE A 18 22.35 -2.87 -10.99
CA ILE A 18 22.12 -2.21 -12.27
C ILE A 18 20.73 -2.54 -12.80
N LYS A 19 20.34 -3.82 -12.77
CA LYS A 19 19.00 -4.24 -13.20
C LYS A 19 17.91 -3.51 -12.39
N HIS A 20 18.06 -3.46 -11.08
CA HIS A 20 17.12 -2.78 -10.19
C HIS A 20 17.04 -1.27 -10.48
N ILE A 21 18.17 -0.60 -10.70
CA ILE A 21 18.20 0.82 -11.11
C ILE A 21 17.53 1.03 -12.47
N ILE A 22 17.72 0.11 -13.42
CA ILE A 22 17.06 0.17 -14.72
C ILE A 22 15.55 -0.01 -14.56
N ASP A 23 15.11 -0.95 -13.75
CA ASP A 23 13.69 -1.21 -13.51
C ASP A 23 13.01 -0.02 -12.82
N ILE A 24 13.69 0.64 -11.89
CA ILE A 24 13.21 1.88 -11.26
C ILE A 24 13.16 3.05 -12.26
N LYS A 25 14.12 3.13 -13.20
CA LYS A 25 14.22 4.25 -14.16
C LYS A 25 13.39 4.05 -15.43
N LYS A 26 13.07 2.81 -15.80
CA LYS A 26 12.18 2.51 -16.93
C LYS A 26 10.72 2.80 -16.58
N PHE A 27 10.43 4.06 -16.36
CA PHE A 27 9.06 4.51 -16.11
C PHE A 27 8.31 4.59 -17.45
N ASN A 28 7.73 3.49 -17.90
CA ASN A 28 6.91 3.40 -19.10
C ASN A 28 5.43 3.11 -18.77
N SER A 29 4.92 3.77 -17.74
CA SER A 29 3.52 3.71 -17.37
C SER A 29 2.65 4.38 -18.45
N ASN A 30 1.57 3.72 -18.84
CA ASN A 30 0.55 4.28 -19.73
C ASN A 30 -0.40 5.24 -19.01
N SER A 31 -0.24 5.43 -17.71
CA SER A 31 -1.10 6.26 -16.85
C SER A 31 -2.57 5.80 -16.89
N GLN A 32 -2.78 4.48 -16.85
CA GLN A 32 -4.11 3.87 -16.84
C GLN A 32 -4.29 3.00 -15.60
N LEU A 33 -5.53 2.79 -15.19
CA LEU A 33 -5.90 1.82 -14.18
C LEU A 33 -6.30 0.52 -14.87
N ILE A 34 -5.72 -0.59 -14.41
CA ILE A 34 -6.01 -1.94 -14.92
C ILE A 34 -6.99 -2.59 -13.94
N TYR A 35 -8.06 -3.19 -14.46
CA TYR A 35 -9.02 -3.95 -13.65
C TYR A 35 -8.84 -5.44 -13.92
N LEU A 36 -8.72 -6.22 -12.85
CA LEU A 36 -8.65 -7.67 -12.90
C LEU A 36 -9.75 -8.26 -12.00
N THR A 37 -10.30 -9.38 -12.42
CA THR A 37 -11.32 -10.12 -11.65
C THR A 37 -10.71 -11.15 -10.72
N ASP A 38 -9.44 -11.48 -10.90
CA ASP A 38 -8.74 -12.46 -10.09
C ASP A 38 -7.24 -12.17 -10.04
N ILE A 39 -6.63 -12.40 -8.89
CA ILE A 39 -5.20 -12.18 -8.66
C ILE A 39 -4.31 -13.10 -9.53
N SER A 40 -4.80 -14.28 -9.91
CA SER A 40 -4.08 -15.20 -10.78
C SER A 40 -3.82 -14.64 -12.18
N GLN A 41 -4.57 -13.62 -12.60
CA GLN A 41 -4.34 -12.90 -13.85
C GLN A 41 -3.11 -12.01 -13.83
N LEU A 42 -2.52 -11.77 -12.65
CA LEU A 42 -1.25 -11.09 -12.54
C LEU A 42 -0.15 -12.03 -13.03
N GLU A 43 0.52 -11.64 -14.09
CA GLU A 43 1.69 -12.38 -14.57
C GLU A 43 2.85 -12.14 -13.58
N HIS A 44 3.20 -13.14 -12.78
CA HIS A 44 4.21 -13.09 -11.72
C HIS A 44 5.59 -12.55 -12.13
N ASN A 45 5.90 -12.52 -13.42
CA ASN A 45 7.21 -12.12 -13.94
C ASN A 45 7.25 -10.75 -14.61
N LYS A 46 6.13 -10.03 -14.69
CA LYS A 46 6.10 -8.68 -15.28
C LYS A 46 6.22 -7.62 -14.20
N THR A 47 7.09 -6.66 -14.43
CA THR A 47 7.11 -5.44 -13.63
C THR A 47 5.84 -4.65 -13.93
N ILE A 48 4.94 -4.58 -12.95
CA ILE A 48 3.68 -3.86 -13.07
C ILE A 48 3.97 -2.37 -12.85
N MET A 49 3.78 -1.56 -13.88
CA MET A 49 4.07 -0.12 -13.87
C MET A 49 2.83 0.75 -13.69
N ASP A 50 1.66 0.20 -13.98
CA ASP A 50 0.37 0.87 -13.82
C ASP A 50 -0.37 0.33 -12.58
N PRO A 51 -1.19 1.13 -11.91
CA PRO A 51 -2.03 0.66 -10.82
C PRO A 51 -2.99 -0.44 -11.29
N VAL A 52 -3.22 -1.42 -10.44
CA VAL A 52 -4.11 -2.54 -10.73
C VAL A 52 -5.14 -2.67 -9.61
N GLN A 53 -6.42 -2.64 -9.95
CA GLN A 53 -7.52 -2.94 -9.04
C GLN A 53 -8.01 -4.36 -9.29
N ILE A 54 -8.22 -5.12 -8.21
CA ILE A 54 -8.49 -6.56 -8.26
C ILE A 54 -9.67 -6.86 -7.34
N ASP A 55 -10.62 -7.65 -7.81
CA ASP A 55 -11.65 -8.22 -6.95
C ASP A 55 -11.04 -9.37 -6.15
N TYR A 56 -11.24 -9.36 -4.83
CA TYR A 56 -10.69 -10.37 -3.92
C TYR A 56 -11.56 -10.53 -2.69
N ASP A 57 -12.18 -11.70 -2.52
CA ASP A 57 -13.01 -11.97 -1.35
C ASP A 57 -12.14 -12.23 -0.12
N PHE A 58 -12.20 -11.30 0.84
CA PHE A 58 -11.42 -11.37 2.07
C PHE A 58 -12.04 -12.25 3.14
N TYR A 59 -13.31 -12.66 2.99
CA TYR A 59 -14.03 -13.41 4.03
C TYR A 59 -13.89 -12.79 5.44
N ASN A 60 -13.88 -11.48 5.50
CA ASN A 60 -13.67 -10.72 6.73
C ASN A 60 -14.90 -9.84 7.03
N ASP A 61 -15.47 -10.00 8.24
CA ASP A 61 -16.68 -9.30 8.71
C ASP A 61 -16.36 -8.24 9.77
N THR A 62 -15.12 -7.73 9.81
CA THR A 62 -14.74 -6.68 10.75
C THR A 62 -15.48 -5.39 10.46
N THR A 63 -16.11 -4.82 11.49
CA THR A 63 -16.76 -3.50 11.46
C THR A 63 -16.18 -2.62 12.55
N ILE A 64 -16.33 -1.30 12.42
CA ILE A 64 -15.86 -0.34 13.44
C ILE A 64 -16.58 -0.60 14.76
N ASP A 65 -17.89 -0.85 14.74
CA ASP A 65 -18.68 -1.12 15.93
C ASP A 65 -18.16 -2.35 16.67
N ARG A 66 -17.89 -3.46 15.98
CA ARG A 66 -17.31 -4.66 16.60
C ARG A 66 -15.94 -4.39 17.24
N LEU A 67 -15.09 -3.60 16.60
CA LEU A 67 -13.78 -3.22 17.14
C LEU A 67 -13.95 -2.36 18.40
N THR A 68 -14.85 -1.38 18.36
CA THR A 68 -15.16 -0.48 19.48
C THR A 68 -15.77 -1.22 20.67
N GLU A 69 -16.70 -2.15 20.41
CA GLU A 69 -17.33 -2.98 21.43
C GLU A 69 -16.34 -3.95 22.08
N SER A 70 -15.38 -4.48 21.31
CA SER A 70 -14.41 -5.45 21.82
C SER A 70 -13.44 -4.85 22.83
N ASP A 71 -12.96 -3.64 22.62
CA ASP A 71 -12.09 -2.90 23.54
C ASP A 71 -12.23 -1.37 23.37
N PRO A 72 -13.26 -0.74 23.97
CA PRO A 72 -13.51 0.70 23.83
C PRO A 72 -12.37 1.58 24.33
N LYS A 73 -11.52 1.05 25.22
CA LYS A 73 -10.40 1.78 25.82
C LYS A 73 -9.10 1.63 25.01
N ARG A 74 -9.09 0.77 23.99
CA ARG A 74 -7.93 0.61 23.12
C ARG A 74 -7.54 1.95 22.51
N TYR A 75 -6.26 2.25 22.53
CA TYR A 75 -5.70 3.46 21.96
C TYR A 75 -4.60 3.14 20.97
N PHE A 76 -4.40 4.05 20.02
CA PHE A 76 -3.38 3.97 19.00
C PHE A 76 -2.59 5.28 18.99
N LEU A 77 -1.29 5.18 18.86
CA LEU A 77 -0.44 6.35 18.69
C LEU A 77 -0.33 6.71 17.22
N GLN A 78 -0.71 7.94 16.86
CA GLN A 78 -0.60 8.45 15.51
C GLN A 78 -0.09 9.89 15.54
N ASN A 79 1.07 10.14 14.95
CA ASN A 79 1.72 11.46 14.90
C ASN A 79 1.90 12.12 16.30
N GLY A 80 2.10 11.32 17.34
CA GLY A 80 2.22 11.79 18.71
C GLY A 80 0.89 12.04 19.46
N GLU A 81 -0.24 11.84 18.79
CA GLU A 81 -1.57 11.89 19.39
C GLU A 81 -2.05 10.49 19.76
N CYS A 82 -2.78 10.39 20.86
CA CYS A 82 -3.42 9.16 21.31
C CYS A 82 -4.89 9.17 20.87
N LEU A 83 -5.22 8.29 19.92
CA LEU A 83 -6.59 8.09 19.42
C LEU A 83 -7.15 6.80 20.03
N ARG A 84 -8.35 6.85 20.61
CA ARG A 84 -9.06 5.70 21.17
C ARG A 84 -10.21 5.27 20.26
N TYR A 85 -10.62 4.01 20.35
CA TYR A 85 -11.84 3.57 19.67
C TYR A 85 -13.06 4.39 20.07
N SER A 86 -13.17 4.81 21.33
CA SER A 86 -14.25 5.71 21.80
C SER A 86 -14.28 7.07 21.09
N ASP A 87 -13.15 7.51 20.52
CA ASP A 87 -13.10 8.77 19.77
C ASP A 87 -13.73 8.65 18.38
N PHE A 88 -13.93 7.40 17.88
CA PHE A 88 -14.61 7.09 16.63
C PHE A 88 -16.14 7.23 16.70
N GLU A 89 -16.71 7.53 17.85
CA GLU A 89 -18.11 7.98 17.96
C GLU A 89 -18.33 9.34 17.27
N LYS A 90 -17.24 10.10 17.03
CA LYS A 90 -17.27 11.41 16.38
C LYS A 90 -16.99 11.28 14.90
N ASP A 91 -17.79 11.94 14.07
CA ASP A 91 -17.51 12.08 12.63
C ASP A 91 -16.12 12.71 12.38
N HIS A 92 -15.53 12.35 11.26
CA HIS A 92 -14.22 12.86 10.81
C HIS A 92 -13.00 12.35 11.60
N THR A 93 -13.08 11.16 12.16
CA THR A 93 -11.95 10.52 12.85
C THR A 93 -11.28 9.49 11.93
N MET A 94 -9.95 9.47 11.92
CA MET A 94 -9.19 8.45 11.19
C MET A 94 -7.96 7.97 11.95
N ILE A 95 -7.70 6.66 11.87
CA ILE A 95 -6.39 6.05 12.13
C ILE A 95 -5.83 5.63 10.78
N PHE A 96 -4.64 6.09 10.42
CA PHE A 96 -4.09 5.87 9.10
C PHE A 96 -2.72 5.20 9.13
N SER A 97 -2.59 4.04 8.46
CA SER A 97 -1.35 3.26 8.37
C SER A 97 -0.75 2.91 9.75
N ASN A 98 -1.55 2.34 10.63
CA ASN A 98 -1.13 1.95 11.96
C ASN A 98 -0.84 0.43 12.02
N ARG A 99 0.32 0.03 12.58
CA ARG A 99 0.73 -1.37 12.67
C ARG A 99 -0.06 -2.16 13.72
N GLU A 100 -0.33 -1.55 14.87
CA GLU A 100 -1.06 -2.21 15.95
C GLU A 100 -2.49 -2.51 15.53
N LEU A 101 -3.10 -1.56 14.81
CA LEU A 101 -4.44 -1.74 14.26
C LEU A 101 -4.52 -2.94 13.31
N PHE A 102 -3.49 -3.24 12.53
CA PHE A 102 -3.50 -4.39 11.64
C PHE A 102 -3.74 -5.72 12.39
N GLY A 103 -3.14 -5.89 13.56
CA GLY A 103 -3.38 -7.06 14.42
C GLY A 103 -4.84 -7.20 14.85
N GLU A 104 -5.50 -6.08 15.15
CA GLU A 104 -6.92 -6.05 15.56
C GLU A 104 -7.86 -6.41 14.39
N LEU A 105 -7.45 -6.14 13.15
CA LEU A 105 -8.26 -6.44 11.95
C LEU A 105 -8.31 -7.94 11.62
N LYS A 106 -7.51 -8.78 12.26
CA LYS A 106 -7.42 -10.24 12.05
C LYS A 106 -7.21 -10.63 10.59
N CYS A 107 -6.34 -9.87 9.89
CA CYS A 107 -6.09 -10.02 8.45
C CYS A 107 -4.80 -10.78 8.13
N GLU A 108 -4.10 -11.36 9.11
CA GLU A 108 -2.77 -11.98 8.92
C GLU A 108 -2.80 -13.09 7.87
N THR A 109 -3.82 -13.95 7.91
CA THR A 109 -3.96 -15.05 6.95
C THR A 109 -4.14 -14.53 5.52
N ILE A 110 -5.02 -13.53 5.36
CA ILE A 110 -5.27 -12.86 4.08
C ILE A 110 -4.00 -12.20 3.56
N ALA A 111 -3.34 -11.45 4.42
CA ALA A 111 -2.12 -10.72 4.06
C ALA A 111 -0.98 -11.67 3.66
N ASN A 112 -0.83 -12.80 4.36
CA ASN A 112 0.17 -13.80 4.02
C ASN A 112 -0.13 -14.47 2.67
N SER A 113 -1.38 -14.85 2.41
CA SER A 113 -1.79 -15.39 1.11
C SER A 113 -1.53 -14.42 -0.04
N LEU A 114 -1.89 -13.14 0.14
CA LEU A 114 -1.59 -12.09 -0.83
C LEU A 114 -0.09 -11.90 -1.04
N CYS A 115 0.70 -11.93 0.05
CA CYS A 115 2.15 -11.84 -0.05
C CYS A 115 2.75 -12.94 -0.93
N GLU A 116 2.24 -14.18 -0.85
CA GLU A 116 2.73 -15.29 -1.67
C GLU A 116 2.59 -15.00 -3.17
N SER A 117 1.53 -14.30 -3.56
CA SER A 117 1.29 -13.92 -4.95
C SER A 117 2.20 -12.78 -5.47
N PHE A 118 2.73 -11.94 -4.57
CA PHE A 118 3.54 -10.77 -4.93
C PHE A 118 5.02 -10.88 -4.52
N VAL A 119 5.37 -11.88 -3.73
CA VAL A 119 6.75 -12.07 -3.28
C VAL A 119 7.61 -12.59 -4.40
N THR A 120 8.74 -11.95 -4.62
CA THR A 120 9.82 -12.42 -5.49
C THR A 120 10.96 -12.99 -4.63
N MET A 121 11.90 -13.71 -5.25
CA MET A 121 13.11 -14.21 -4.56
C MET A 121 13.97 -13.09 -3.94
N TYR A 122 13.73 -11.84 -4.30
CA TYR A 122 14.44 -10.66 -3.77
C TYR A 122 13.66 -9.91 -2.70
N SER A 123 12.43 -10.35 -2.37
CA SER A 123 11.61 -9.73 -1.34
C SER A 123 12.20 -10.02 0.04
N PHE A 124 12.48 -8.97 0.80
CA PHE A 124 13.18 -9.07 2.08
C PHE A 124 12.28 -8.68 3.26
N ASN A 125 11.52 -7.60 3.13
CA ASN A 125 10.75 -7.04 4.23
C ASN A 125 9.26 -6.94 3.87
N ARG A 126 8.42 -7.32 4.84
CA ARG A 126 6.96 -7.22 4.72
C ARG A 126 6.45 -6.41 5.90
N LEU A 127 5.69 -5.38 5.61
CA LEU A 127 5.10 -4.51 6.62
C LEU A 127 3.59 -4.46 6.39
N PHE A 128 2.87 -4.57 7.49
CA PHE A 128 1.41 -4.60 7.50
C PHE A 128 0.89 -3.43 8.32
N TYR A 129 -0.18 -2.80 7.84
CA TYR A 129 -0.82 -1.68 8.51
C TYR A 129 -2.33 -1.79 8.38
N GLY A 130 -3.05 -1.27 9.38
CA GLY A 130 -4.49 -1.05 9.32
C GLY A 130 -4.81 0.44 9.18
N SER A 131 -5.98 0.73 8.62
CA SER A 131 -6.55 2.08 8.62
C SER A 131 -8.06 2.00 8.85
N ILE A 132 -8.56 2.91 9.68
CA ILE A 132 -9.98 3.09 9.93
C ILE A 132 -10.33 4.55 9.67
N PHE A 133 -11.43 4.76 8.97
CA PHE A 133 -11.99 6.07 8.69
C PHE A 133 -13.46 6.08 9.14
N ARG A 134 -13.90 7.14 9.79
CA ARG A 134 -15.29 7.37 10.10
C ARG A 134 -15.72 8.74 9.56
N GLY A 135 -16.74 8.73 8.70
CA GLY A 135 -17.24 9.93 8.05
C GLY A 135 -16.29 10.48 6.98
N LYS A 136 -16.43 11.77 6.69
CA LYS A 136 -15.67 12.45 5.65
C LYS A 136 -14.24 12.70 6.10
N CYS A 137 -13.31 11.89 5.63
CA CYS A 137 -11.88 12.00 5.92
C CYS A 137 -11.04 12.12 4.65
N ILE A 138 -9.93 12.84 4.75
CA ILE A 138 -8.94 12.97 3.68
C ILE A 138 -7.59 12.60 4.28
N ALA A 139 -7.06 11.44 3.85
CA ALA A 139 -5.73 11.03 4.27
C ALA A 139 -4.65 11.87 3.58
N PRO A 140 -3.50 12.10 4.24
CA PRO A 140 -2.39 12.81 3.62
C PRO A 140 -1.92 12.09 2.35
N LYS A 141 -1.58 12.87 1.32
CA LYS A 141 -0.98 12.34 0.10
C LYS A 141 0.36 11.68 0.43
N LYS A 142 0.53 10.43 0.02
CA LYS A 142 1.76 9.66 0.24
C LYS A 142 2.34 9.17 -1.09
N ARG A 143 3.66 9.03 -1.13
CA ARG A 143 4.37 8.37 -2.22
C ARG A 143 4.65 6.93 -1.83
N ASN A 144 4.32 5.99 -2.71
CA ASN A 144 4.77 4.62 -2.52
C ASN A 144 6.28 4.53 -2.76
N LYS A 145 7.04 4.33 -1.70
CA LYS A 145 8.50 4.12 -1.75
C LYS A 145 8.86 2.63 -1.80
N ASN A 146 7.88 1.74 -1.61
CA ASN A 146 8.08 0.30 -1.53
C ASN A 146 8.06 -0.35 -2.90
N ASN A 147 8.63 -1.53 -3.03
CA ASN A 147 8.61 -2.27 -4.29
C ASN A 147 7.17 -2.67 -4.68
N THR A 148 6.41 -3.18 -3.71
CA THR A 148 5.00 -3.52 -3.86
C THR A 148 4.21 -2.87 -2.74
N TYR A 149 3.10 -2.25 -3.07
CA TYR A 149 2.18 -1.69 -2.10
C TYR A 149 0.74 -2.01 -2.47
N LEU A 150 0.06 -2.68 -1.55
CA LEU A 150 -1.32 -3.11 -1.70
C LEU A 150 -2.19 -2.43 -0.66
N ILE A 151 -3.39 -2.04 -1.06
CA ILE A 151 -4.44 -1.58 -0.15
C ILE A 151 -5.68 -2.43 -0.41
N GLY A 152 -6.18 -3.11 0.60
CA GLY A 152 -7.42 -3.87 0.53
C GLY A 152 -8.52 -3.22 1.37
N CYS A 153 -9.75 -3.23 0.87
CA CYS A 153 -10.91 -2.71 1.57
C CYS A 153 -11.70 -3.85 2.21
N LEU A 154 -11.70 -3.91 3.54
CA LEU A 154 -12.41 -4.92 4.33
C LEU A 154 -13.88 -4.55 4.52
N ASN A 155 -14.16 -3.26 4.72
CA ASN A 155 -15.50 -2.77 4.94
C ASN A 155 -15.67 -1.35 4.42
N GLY A 156 -16.88 -1.02 3.94
CA GLY A 156 -17.19 0.28 3.37
C GLY A 156 -16.62 0.50 1.97
N GLU A 157 -16.40 1.76 1.63
CA GLU A 157 -15.78 2.17 0.38
C GLU A 157 -14.98 3.46 0.54
N CYS A 158 -13.99 3.66 -0.31
CA CYS A 158 -13.22 4.90 -0.36
C CYS A 158 -12.85 5.28 -1.79
N MET A 159 -12.65 6.57 -2.02
CA MET A 159 -12.09 7.10 -3.26
C MET A 159 -10.56 7.13 -3.14
N ILE A 160 -9.88 6.51 -4.10
CA ILE A 160 -8.42 6.55 -4.20
C ILE A 160 -8.03 7.39 -5.40
N TYR A 161 -7.19 8.39 -5.16
CA TYR A 161 -6.54 9.21 -6.18
C TYR A 161 -5.11 8.76 -6.36
N LEU A 162 -4.75 8.42 -7.59
CA LEU A 162 -3.45 7.89 -7.97
C LEU A 162 -2.76 8.87 -8.91
N TYR A 163 -1.54 9.24 -8.60
CA TYR A 163 -0.79 10.23 -9.35
C TYR A 163 0.45 9.59 -9.95
N ASN A 164 0.54 9.64 -11.27
CA ASN A 164 1.70 9.14 -11.99
C ASN A 164 2.91 10.06 -11.71
N PRO A 165 4.06 9.53 -11.29
CA PRO A 165 5.26 10.31 -11.02
C PRO A 165 5.81 11.07 -12.24
N LYS A 166 5.38 10.75 -13.47
CA LYS A 166 5.68 11.57 -14.65
C LYS A 166 5.15 12.99 -14.56
N HIS A 167 4.17 13.21 -13.71
CA HIS A 167 3.50 14.49 -13.53
C HIS A 167 3.87 15.20 -12.22
N ASP A 168 4.85 14.68 -11.46
CA ASP A 168 5.24 15.23 -10.15
C ASP A 168 5.51 16.74 -10.20
N ASP A 169 6.15 17.24 -11.27
CA ASP A 169 6.46 18.67 -11.44
C ASP A 169 5.21 19.55 -11.64
N TYR A 170 4.07 18.95 -12.02
CA TYR A 170 2.82 19.65 -12.29
C TYR A 170 1.77 19.46 -11.19
N ILE A 171 2.02 18.55 -10.25
CA ILE A 171 1.09 18.22 -9.17
C ILE A 171 1.35 19.15 -8.00
N ASN A 172 0.51 20.15 -7.83
CA ASN A 172 0.49 20.99 -6.64
C ASN A 172 -0.86 20.86 -5.92
N ASP A 173 -0.92 21.32 -4.68
CA ASP A 173 -2.12 21.16 -3.82
C ASP A 173 -3.40 21.79 -4.39
N ARG A 174 -3.30 22.72 -5.35
CA ARG A 174 -4.47 23.38 -5.97
C ARG A 174 -5.04 22.62 -7.16
N ASN A 175 -4.21 21.85 -7.87
CA ASN A 175 -4.57 21.21 -9.14
C ASN A 175 -4.38 19.69 -9.14
N ASP A 176 -4.16 19.10 -7.98
CA ASP A 176 -3.73 17.70 -7.92
C ASP A 176 -4.78 16.72 -8.51
N LYS A 177 -6.08 16.94 -8.26
CA LYS A 177 -7.14 16.06 -8.78
C LYS A 177 -7.22 16.02 -10.32
N LYS A 178 -6.76 17.06 -11.01
CA LYS A 178 -6.76 17.09 -12.48
C LYS A 178 -5.83 16.05 -13.10
N TRP A 179 -4.76 15.70 -12.40
CA TRP A 179 -3.73 14.77 -12.87
C TRP A 179 -3.85 13.39 -12.22
N ALA A 180 -4.88 13.18 -11.42
CA ALA A 180 -5.11 11.92 -10.75
C ALA A 180 -5.97 10.99 -11.60
N ILE A 181 -5.62 9.70 -11.55
CA ILE A 181 -6.54 8.63 -11.86
C ILE A 181 -7.34 8.39 -10.59
N SER A 182 -8.66 8.54 -10.66
CA SER A 182 -9.54 8.30 -9.51
C SER A 182 -10.28 6.98 -9.66
N THR A 183 -10.36 6.22 -8.59
CA THR A 183 -11.15 5.00 -8.54
C THR A 183 -11.79 4.82 -7.17
N THR A 184 -12.95 4.15 -7.14
CA THR A 184 -13.57 3.73 -5.89
C THR A 184 -13.10 2.33 -5.54
N LEU A 185 -12.51 2.18 -4.36
CA LEU A 185 -12.17 0.89 -3.79
C LEU A 185 -13.29 0.49 -2.83
N LYS A 186 -13.96 -0.63 -3.12
CA LYS A 186 -15.09 -1.17 -2.34
C LYS A 186 -14.67 -2.38 -1.52
N ARG A 187 -15.53 -2.77 -0.60
CA ARG A 187 -15.38 -4.03 0.14
C ARG A 187 -15.06 -5.18 -0.83
N ASN A 188 -14.15 -6.04 -0.43
CA ASN A 188 -13.66 -7.17 -1.23
C ASN A 188 -12.93 -6.76 -2.52
N GLN A 189 -12.29 -5.61 -2.50
CA GLN A 189 -11.39 -5.17 -3.55
C GLN A 189 -10.04 -4.80 -2.97
N LEU A 190 -9.00 -5.01 -3.75
CA LEU A 190 -7.67 -4.53 -3.46
C LEU A 190 -7.12 -3.71 -4.62
N ILE A 191 -6.21 -2.81 -4.31
CA ILE A 191 -5.49 -2.03 -5.31
C ILE A 191 -3.99 -2.18 -5.10
N TYR A 192 -3.28 -2.49 -6.18
CA TYR A 192 -1.83 -2.44 -6.25
C TYR A 192 -1.40 -1.06 -6.71
N ILE A 193 -0.50 -0.45 -5.98
CA ILE A 193 0.08 0.86 -6.28
C ILE A 193 1.56 0.67 -6.60
N PRO A 194 1.99 0.94 -7.84
CA PRO A 194 3.39 0.77 -8.24
C PRO A 194 4.34 1.69 -7.48
N THR A 195 5.61 1.33 -7.47
CA THR A 195 6.68 2.14 -6.88
C THR A 195 6.68 3.56 -7.46
N ASN A 196 6.94 4.53 -6.61
CA ASN A 196 6.99 5.96 -6.90
C ASN A 196 5.66 6.64 -7.21
N TRP A 197 4.57 5.92 -7.40
CA TRP A 197 3.27 6.55 -7.52
C TRP A 197 2.87 7.24 -6.21
N HIS A 198 2.24 8.41 -6.33
CA HIS A 198 1.59 9.03 -5.18
C HIS A 198 0.13 8.58 -5.11
N TYR A 199 -0.39 8.53 -3.89
CA TYR A 199 -1.79 8.21 -3.67
C TYR A 199 -2.36 9.05 -2.54
N ARG A 200 -3.67 9.27 -2.59
CA ARG A 200 -4.48 9.88 -1.54
C ARG A 200 -5.79 9.13 -1.42
N ILE A 201 -6.25 8.94 -0.19
CA ILE A 201 -7.50 8.27 0.13
C ILE A 201 -8.47 9.32 0.67
N GLU A 202 -9.70 9.33 0.15
CA GLU A 202 -10.80 10.13 0.65
C GLU A 202 -11.98 9.22 0.95
N THR A 203 -12.63 9.42 2.09
CA THR A 203 -13.85 8.71 2.50
C THR A 203 -14.99 9.68 2.70
N VAL A 204 -16.21 9.18 2.56
CA VAL A 204 -17.44 9.91 2.89
C VAL A 204 -18.09 9.29 4.12
N ASP A 205 -18.01 7.97 4.20
CA ASP A 205 -18.58 7.15 5.26
C ASP A 205 -17.51 6.29 5.95
N GLU A 206 -17.94 5.30 6.69
CA GLU A 206 -17.04 4.36 7.35
C GLU A 206 -16.28 3.51 6.34
N CYS A 207 -14.98 3.36 6.57
CA CYS A 207 -14.15 2.51 5.75
C CYS A 207 -13.02 1.87 6.57
N ILE A 208 -12.82 0.57 6.41
CA ILE A 208 -11.73 -0.19 7.01
C ILE A 208 -10.83 -0.71 5.92
N LEU A 209 -9.55 -0.35 6.00
CA LEU A 209 -8.53 -0.78 5.03
C LEU A 209 -7.40 -1.52 5.74
N PHE A 210 -6.80 -2.45 5.03
CA PHE A 210 -5.47 -2.94 5.37
C PHE A 210 -4.47 -2.58 4.26
N HIS A 211 -3.21 -2.49 4.64
CA HIS A 211 -2.13 -2.16 3.74
C HIS A 211 -1.02 -3.19 3.87
N ILE A 212 -0.47 -3.61 2.74
CA ILE A 212 0.68 -4.50 2.67
C ILE A 212 1.79 -3.79 1.89
N SER A 213 2.95 -3.72 2.50
CA SER A 213 4.17 -3.22 1.89
C SER A 213 5.18 -4.35 1.78
N ILE A 214 5.70 -4.59 0.59
CA ILE A 214 6.72 -5.58 0.35
C ILE A 214 7.93 -4.88 -0.27
N ASP A 215 9.08 -5.00 0.40
CA ASP A 215 10.32 -4.42 -0.07
C ASP A 215 11.33 -5.46 -0.48
N THR A 216 12.11 -5.14 -1.49
CA THR A 216 13.36 -5.83 -1.78
C THR A 216 14.46 -5.28 -0.87
N TYR A 217 15.56 -6.02 -0.72
CA TYR A 217 16.72 -5.54 0.03
C TYR A 217 17.20 -4.16 -0.45
N PHE A 218 17.15 -3.91 -1.76
CA PHE A 218 17.60 -2.65 -2.35
C PHE A 218 16.61 -1.49 -2.13
N THR A 219 15.30 -1.72 -2.21
CA THR A 219 14.31 -0.68 -1.90
C THR A 219 14.33 -0.33 -0.43
N SER A 220 14.53 -1.31 0.46
CA SER A 220 14.66 -1.09 1.89
C SER A 220 15.88 -0.22 2.21
N LEU A 221 17.07 -0.56 1.69
CA LEU A 221 18.27 0.26 1.84
C LEU A 221 18.10 1.68 1.27
N TYR A 222 17.54 1.79 0.06
CA TYR A 222 17.30 3.10 -0.56
C TYR A 222 16.39 3.98 0.29
N ASN A 223 15.35 3.41 0.88
CA ASN A 223 14.42 4.12 1.75
C ASN A 223 15.06 4.52 3.08
N GLU A 224 15.97 3.71 3.62
CA GLU A 224 16.69 3.97 4.87
C GLU A 224 17.70 5.11 4.72
N TYR A 225 18.38 5.21 3.57
CA TYR A 225 19.36 6.30 3.31
C TYR A 225 18.73 7.64 2.91
N ARG A 226 17.44 7.66 2.55
CA ARG A 226 16.77 8.87 2.07
C ARG A 226 15.83 9.53 3.09
N ASN A 227 15.66 8.92 4.25
CA ASN A 227 14.95 9.48 5.40
C ASN A 227 15.94 10.17 6.34
#